data_3af321379dd7b2e2f513d534d09c10da
#
_entry.id   3af321379dd7b2e2f513d534d09c10da
#
_cell.length_a   1.000
_cell.length_b   1.000
_cell.length_c   1.000
_cell.angle_alpha   90.00
_cell.angle_beta   90.00
_cell.angle_gamma   90.00
#
_symmetry.space_group_name_H-M   'P 1'
#
loop_
_entity.id
_entity.type
_entity.pdbx_description
1 polymer ?
#
loop_
_entity_poly.entity_id
_entity_poly.type
_entity_poly.pdbx_seq_one_letter_code
_entity_poly.pdbx_strand_id
1 'polypeptide(L)'
;GDTYGLHLPLLAGTEVAIGFEDGNPDRPYIAGALHDSAHGDHVTIRNYRRNVLRTPANNKIRLDDSRGREHIKVATEYGGKSQLNLGHLVDSEKQPRGEGFELRTDSWGAIRAQKGLFISADGQAKAQGNVLEMGAAVSQLQQALNQAEALSGAVETARAELADIQAQKMLLQQTLTDLKQSALLLSAPEGMAQTTPKSVQLSAGENVISTSGKHTDFSALKRFTVAAGERISLFAQKLGIKIFASKGKVEIQAQGDEMTLDALKDIRISSSEGRLVISAKQEIILTSGGGYIRIADGIVECAAPDKIIQRAAVWQKFGGQSLSQAMQSWESSEFEMGPEVLWPYSETPVAGQKISLTHSDGTVQELMTSASGRGEKQNLVAPASLQINLKDED
;
A
#
# COMPACT_ATOMS: atom_id res chain seq x y z
N GLY A 1 15.55 41.00 -14.08
CA GLY A 1 16.64 41.02 -13.12
C GLY A 1 17.89 41.66 -13.73
N ASP A 2 18.57 42.43 -12.96
CA ASP A 2 19.73 43.21 -13.40
C ASP A 2 21.04 42.40 -13.33
N THR A 3 20.96 41.15 -12.89
CA THR A 3 22.10 40.24 -12.73
C THR A 3 21.90 38.97 -13.56
N TYR A 4 22.47 38.95 -14.75
CA TYR A 4 22.45 37.80 -15.66
C TYR A 4 23.74 37.75 -16.49
N GLY A 5 24.03 36.60 -17.10
CA GLY A 5 25.17 36.39 -17.98
C GLY A 5 25.94 35.11 -17.64
N LEU A 6 26.93 34.77 -18.46
CA LEU A 6 27.85 33.68 -18.24
C LEU A 6 29.02 34.14 -17.38
N HIS A 7 29.22 33.52 -16.22
CA HIS A 7 30.36 33.76 -15.34
C HIS A 7 31.10 32.45 -15.09
N LEU A 8 32.37 32.41 -15.48
CA LEU A 8 33.31 31.32 -15.20
C LEU A 8 34.45 31.89 -14.35
N PRO A 9 34.61 31.52 -13.07
CA PRO A 9 35.65 32.05 -12.22
C PRO A 9 37.03 31.63 -12.72
N LEU A 10 37.95 32.59 -12.80
CA LEU A 10 39.36 32.37 -13.17
C LEU A 10 40.14 31.92 -11.95
N LEU A 11 40.99 30.94 -12.12
CA LEU A 11 41.94 30.47 -11.12
C LEU A 11 43.30 31.13 -11.29
N ALA A 12 44.03 31.32 -10.22
CA ALA A 12 45.39 31.81 -10.26
C ALA A 12 46.25 30.88 -11.15
N GLY A 13 46.99 31.47 -12.08
CA GLY A 13 47.79 30.77 -13.08
C GLY A 13 47.06 30.47 -14.39
N THR A 14 45.78 30.85 -14.55
CA THR A 14 45.06 30.73 -15.81
C THR A 14 45.62 31.74 -16.83
N GLU A 15 46.03 31.28 -18.02
CA GLU A 15 46.35 32.15 -19.15
C GLU A 15 45.06 32.77 -19.70
N VAL A 16 45.09 34.06 -19.94
CA VAL A 16 43.91 34.85 -20.37
C VAL A 16 44.23 35.74 -21.56
N ALA A 17 43.24 35.90 -22.44
CA ALA A 17 43.28 36.98 -23.44
C ALA A 17 42.84 38.28 -22.77
N ILE A 18 43.62 39.35 -22.99
CA ILE A 18 43.29 40.69 -22.55
C ILE A 18 42.73 41.49 -23.73
N GLY A 19 41.55 42.04 -23.56
CA GLY A 19 40.95 43.02 -24.45
C GLY A 19 41.11 44.42 -23.87
N PHE A 20 40.91 45.47 -24.69
CA PHE A 20 40.97 46.86 -24.28
C PHE A 20 39.71 47.56 -24.73
N GLU A 21 39.00 48.18 -23.81
CA GLU A 21 37.76 48.89 -24.08
C GLU A 21 38.04 50.09 -24.99
N ASP A 22 37.32 50.20 -26.10
CA ASP A 22 37.53 51.17 -27.16
C ASP A 22 38.99 51.25 -27.72
N GLY A 23 39.79 50.15 -27.56
CA GLY A 23 41.17 50.12 -27.91
C GLY A 23 42.11 50.89 -26.99
N ASN A 24 41.64 51.35 -25.84
CA ASN A 24 42.41 52.12 -24.89
C ASN A 24 43.23 51.21 -23.95
N PRO A 25 44.60 51.27 -24.00
CA PRO A 25 45.47 50.41 -23.18
C PRO A 25 45.27 50.61 -21.68
N ASP A 26 44.75 51.74 -21.24
CA ASP A 26 44.50 52.03 -19.81
C ASP A 26 43.18 51.41 -19.29
N ARG A 27 42.41 50.79 -20.17
CA ARG A 27 41.13 50.13 -19.82
C ARG A 27 41.14 48.64 -20.22
N PRO A 28 42.05 47.84 -19.64
CA PRO A 28 42.13 46.41 -19.95
C PRO A 28 40.99 45.66 -19.30
N TYR A 29 40.49 44.59 -19.97
CA TYR A 29 39.59 43.63 -19.37
C TYR A 29 40.00 42.22 -19.87
N ILE A 30 39.65 41.21 -19.04
CA ILE A 30 39.87 39.81 -19.41
C ILE A 30 38.76 39.38 -20.38
N ALA A 31 39.13 39.15 -21.64
CA ALA A 31 38.21 38.75 -22.70
C ALA A 31 37.82 37.25 -22.63
N GLY A 32 38.67 36.44 -22.05
CA GLY A 32 38.43 34.99 -21.87
C GLY A 32 39.65 34.24 -21.36
N ALA A 33 39.44 33.01 -20.91
CA ALA A 33 40.51 32.09 -20.57
C ALA A 33 41.05 31.39 -21.85
N LEU A 34 42.36 31.16 -21.91
CA LEU A 34 43.02 30.41 -22.95
C LEU A 34 43.50 29.06 -22.40
N HIS A 35 43.64 28.10 -23.29
CA HIS A 35 44.27 26.85 -22.97
C HIS A 35 45.77 26.93 -23.36
N ASP A 36 46.62 26.39 -22.52
CA ASP A 36 48.06 26.37 -22.67
C ASP A 36 48.63 24.94 -22.60
N SER A 37 49.94 24.80 -22.65
CA SER A 37 50.61 23.50 -22.58
C SER A 37 50.50 22.85 -21.18
N ALA A 38 50.30 23.63 -20.14
CA ALA A 38 50.08 23.13 -18.77
C ALA A 38 48.61 22.85 -18.50
N HIS A 39 47.68 23.60 -19.11
CA HIS A 39 46.24 23.55 -18.96
C HIS A 39 45.55 23.28 -20.29
N GLY A 40 45.78 22.06 -20.80
CA GLY A 40 45.25 21.66 -22.12
C GLY A 40 43.72 21.64 -22.19
N ASP A 41 43.19 21.91 -23.39
CA ASP A 41 41.75 21.82 -23.63
C ASP A 41 41.23 20.40 -23.34
N HIS A 42 40.12 20.30 -22.70
CA HIS A 42 39.40 19.05 -22.47
C HIS A 42 38.69 18.54 -23.73
N VAL A 43 38.62 19.37 -24.81
CA VAL A 43 38.21 18.98 -26.15
C VAL A 43 39.45 18.91 -27.05
N THR A 44 39.67 17.76 -27.65
CA THR A 44 40.84 17.47 -28.52
C THR A 44 40.38 16.92 -29.86
N ILE A 45 41.30 16.69 -30.78
CA ILE A 45 41.00 16.07 -32.08
C ILE A 45 40.28 14.70 -31.95
N ARG A 46 40.43 14.01 -30.80
CA ARG A 46 39.79 12.72 -30.56
C ARG A 46 38.32 12.84 -30.16
N ASN A 47 37.91 14.01 -29.68
CA ASN A 47 36.54 14.27 -29.15
C ASN A 47 36.01 15.65 -29.59
N TYR A 48 36.46 16.14 -30.73
CA TYR A 48 36.17 17.49 -31.25
C TYR A 48 34.66 17.76 -31.51
N ARG A 49 33.83 16.69 -31.53
CA ARG A 49 32.36 16.81 -31.66
C ARG A 49 31.67 17.13 -30.35
N ARG A 50 32.42 17.33 -29.25
CA ARG A 50 31.87 17.64 -27.94
C ARG A 50 31.84 19.14 -27.67
N ASN A 51 30.69 19.60 -27.20
CA ASN A 51 30.55 20.91 -26.59
C ASN A 51 30.53 20.69 -25.06
N VAL A 52 31.45 21.32 -24.31
CA VAL A 52 31.65 20.99 -22.90
C VAL A 52 31.85 22.26 -22.10
N LEU A 53 31.02 22.43 -21.09
CA LEU A 53 31.27 23.31 -19.97
C LEU A 53 31.70 22.46 -18.78
N ARG A 54 32.89 22.76 -18.22
CA ARG A 54 33.47 21.99 -17.14
C ARG A 54 34.13 22.91 -16.12
N THR A 55 33.84 22.70 -14.85
CA THR A 55 34.43 23.44 -13.75
C THR A 55 35.66 22.71 -13.16
N PRO A 56 36.52 23.39 -12.39
CA PRO A 56 37.67 22.75 -11.73
C PRO A 56 37.27 21.56 -10.81
N ALA A 57 36.07 21.60 -10.19
CA ALA A 57 35.54 20.52 -9.39
C ALA A 57 34.89 19.38 -10.24
N ASN A 58 35.09 19.39 -11.56
CA ASN A 58 34.55 18.42 -12.51
C ASN A 58 33.00 18.40 -12.62
N ASN A 59 32.34 19.48 -12.21
CA ASN A 59 30.94 19.69 -12.63
C ASN A 59 30.90 19.96 -14.12
N LYS A 60 30.00 19.32 -14.86
CA LYS A 60 30.00 19.44 -16.33
C LYS A 60 28.62 19.38 -16.97
N ILE A 61 28.48 20.12 -18.05
CA ILE A 61 27.45 19.94 -19.06
C ILE A 61 28.19 19.57 -20.33
N ARG A 62 27.83 18.45 -20.94
CA ARG A 62 28.47 17.94 -22.19
C ARG A 62 27.39 17.56 -23.19
N LEU A 63 27.51 18.08 -24.39
CA LEU A 63 26.73 17.67 -25.54
C LEU A 63 27.72 16.98 -26.53
N ASP A 64 27.42 15.78 -26.97
CA ASP A 64 28.23 15.00 -27.89
C ASP A 64 27.43 14.80 -29.17
N ASP A 65 27.90 15.43 -30.26
CA ASP A 65 27.27 15.43 -31.59
C ASP A 65 27.81 14.32 -32.48
N SER A 66 28.36 13.26 -31.91
CA SER A 66 28.80 12.09 -32.65
C SER A 66 27.60 11.41 -33.31
N ARG A 67 27.48 11.46 -34.62
CA ARG A 67 26.35 11.01 -35.42
C ARG A 67 25.95 9.56 -35.07
N GLY A 68 24.68 9.32 -34.71
CA GLY A 68 24.15 8.04 -34.29
C GLY A 68 24.57 7.64 -32.88
N ARG A 69 25.19 8.57 -32.11
CA ARG A 69 25.62 8.39 -30.72
C ARG A 69 25.49 9.70 -29.94
N GLU A 70 24.59 10.55 -30.39
CA GLU A 70 24.35 11.84 -29.77
C GLU A 70 23.90 11.64 -28.30
N HIS A 71 24.48 12.47 -27.41
CA HIS A 71 24.01 12.47 -26.03
C HIS A 71 24.29 13.78 -25.29
N ILE A 72 23.47 14.03 -24.26
CA ILE A 72 23.65 15.13 -23.33
C ILE A 72 23.93 14.55 -21.96
N LYS A 73 24.93 15.11 -21.26
CA LYS A 73 25.26 14.76 -19.89
C LYS A 73 25.38 15.98 -19.02
N VAL A 74 24.61 16.02 -17.92
CA VAL A 74 24.78 16.96 -16.81
C VAL A 74 25.25 16.16 -15.61
N ALA A 75 26.39 16.52 -15.00
CA ALA A 75 26.98 15.70 -13.95
C ALA A 75 27.83 16.48 -12.95
N THR A 76 27.86 15.99 -11.71
CA THR A 76 28.86 16.31 -10.68
C THR A 76 29.49 15.04 -10.14
N GLU A 77 30.73 15.12 -9.71
CA GLU A 77 31.43 13.98 -9.05
C GLU A 77 31.25 13.98 -7.53
N TYR A 78 30.61 15.02 -6.96
CA TYR A 78 30.36 15.12 -5.54
C TYR A 78 29.44 13.98 -5.04
N GLY A 79 29.81 13.37 -3.91
CA GLY A 79 28.99 12.33 -3.26
C GLY A 79 28.86 11.03 -4.09
N GLY A 80 29.90 10.65 -4.85
CA GLY A 80 29.92 9.42 -5.63
C GLY A 80 29.41 9.55 -7.06
N LYS A 81 28.95 10.70 -7.48
CA LYS A 81 28.47 11.04 -8.83
C LYS A 81 26.95 11.08 -8.99
N SER A 82 26.47 12.30 -9.21
CA SER A 82 25.09 12.55 -9.62
C SER A 82 25.06 13.00 -11.08
N GLN A 83 24.17 12.40 -11.89
CA GLN A 83 24.15 12.69 -13.33
C GLN A 83 22.76 12.49 -13.95
N LEU A 84 22.50 13.32 -14.95
CA LEU A 84 21.46 13.13 -15.94
C LEU A 84 22.12 12.84 -17.29
N ASN A 85 21.79 11.74 -17.91
CA ASN A 85 22.19 11.40 -19.27
C ASN A 85 20.96 11.31 -20.16
N LEU A 86 21.05 11.81 -21.38
CA LEU A 86 20.00 11.75 -22.40
C LEU A 86 20.62 11.24 -23.72
N GLY A 87 19.91 10.35 -24.42
CA GLY A 87 20.31 9.83 -25.72
C GLY A 87 21.13 8.53 -25.62
N HIS A 88 22.25 8.45 -26.29
CA HIS A 88 23.12 7.25 -26.35
C HIS A 88 23.93 7.12 -25.05
N LEU A 89 23.71 6.06 -24.29
CA LEU A 89 24.35 5.81 -23.00
C LEU A 89 25.56 4.86 -23.19
N VAL A 90 26.67 5.16 -22.49
CA VAL A 90 27.85 4.32 -22.46
C VAL A 90 28.32 4.06 -21.03
N ASP A 91 29.05 2.97 -20.84
CA ASP A 91 29.71 2.64 -19.58
C ASP A 91 31.06 3.39 -19.40
N SER A 92 31.86 3.01 -18.40
CA SER A 92 33.20 3.56 -18.14
C SER A 92 34.21 3.23 -19.23
N GLU A 93 34.04 2.12 -19.92
CA GLU A 93 34.88 1.63 -21.01
C GLU A 93 34.43 2.14 -22.39
N LYS A 94 33.39 3.02 -22.42
CA LYS A 94 32.76 3.57 -23.62
C LYS A 94 31.99 2.54 -24.45
N GLN A 95 31.62 1.38 -23.84
CA GLN A 95 30.74 0.42 -24.49
C GLN A 95 29.31 0.88 -24.41
N PRO A 96 28.44 0.59 -25.39
CA PRO A 96 27.03 0.92 -25.37
C PRO A 96 26.33 0.28 -24.19
N ARG A 97 25.54 1.09 -23.40
CA ARG A 97 24.68 0.65 -22.30
C ARG A 97 23.19 0.69 -22.63
N GLY A 98 22.81 1.37 -23.69
CA GLY A 98 21.44 1.60 -24.11
C GLY A 98 21.19 3.02 -24.56
N GLU A 99 19.93 3.36 -24.72
CA GLU A 99 19.47 4.68 -25.16
C GLU A 99 18.29 5.16 -24.31
N GLY A 100 17.99 6.46 -24.35
CA GLY A 100 16.91 7.08 -23.60
C GLY A 100 17.42 8.06 -22.57
N PHE A 101 16.92 7.99 -21.33
CA PHE A 101 17.40 8.84 -20.25
C PHE A 101 17.77 8.01 -19.00
N GLU A 102 18.75 8.50 -18.25
CA GLU A 102 19.13 7.98 -16.93
C GLU A 102 19.37 9.15 -15.98
N LEU A 103 18.59 9.22 -14.90
CA LEU A 103 18.85 10.07 -13.73
C LEU A 103 19.42 9.18 -12.63
N ARG A 104 20.67 9.44 -12.23
CA ARG A 104 21.40 8.58 -11.30
C ARG A 104 22.17 9.38 -10.27
N THR A 105 22.22 8.85 -9.04
CA THR A 105 23.11 9.28 -7.97
C THR A 105 23.53 8.08 -7.12
N ASP A 106 24.72 8.12 -6.54
CA ASP A 106 25.16 7.15 -5.54
C ASP A 106 24.83 7.64 -4.11
N SER A 107 24.16 8.80 -3.98
CA SER A 107 23.70 9.41 -2.74
C SER A 107 22.17 9.41 -2.67
N TRP A 108 21.56 10.40 -2.06
CA TRP A 108 20.11 10.52 -1.86
C TRP A 108 19.41 11.13 -3.07
N GLY A 109 18.23 10.60 -3.41
CA GLY A 109 17.39 11.15 -4.47
C GLY A 109 15.97 11.46 -3.97
N ALA A 110 15.36 12.53 -4.51
CA ALA A 110 13.96 12.86 -4.27
C ALA A 110 13.34 13.44 -5.55
N ILE A 111 12.12 12.98 -5.87
CA ILE A 111 11.27 13.55 -6.93
C ILE A 111 10.04 14.13 -6.24
N ARG A 112 9.81 15.43 -6.35
CA ARG A 112 8.70 16.12 -5.69
C ARG A 112 8.02 17.06 -6.66
N ALA A 113 6.68 17.00 -6.69
CA ALA A 113 5.85 17.92 -7.45
C ALA A 113 4.63 18.30 -6.61
N GLN A 114 4.51 19.58 -6.23
CA GLN A 114 3.48 20.07 -5.30
C GLN A 114 2.05 19.85 -5.80
N LYS A 115 1.83 19.95 -7.10
CA LYS A 115 0.50 19.79 -7.71
C LYS A 115 0.13 18.35 -8.05
N GLY A 116 1.04 17.40 -7.86
CA GLY A 116 0.89 16.01 -8.21
C GLY A 116 1.96 15.52 -9.17
N LEU A 117 2.10 14.20 -9.29
CA LEU A 117 3.12 13.56 -10.12
C LEU A 117 2.47 12.42 -10.92
N PHE A 118 2.67 12.43 -12.23
CA PHE A 118 2.30 11.35 -13.13
C PHE A 118 3.56 10.67 -13.66
N ILE A 119 3.66 9.35 -13.48
CA ILE A 119 4.74 8.53 -14.02
C ILE A 119 4.09 7.45 -14.88
N SER A 120 4.40 7.44 -16.16
CA SER A 120 3.80 6.54 -17.13
C SER A 120 4.84 5.89 -18.04
N ALA A 121 4.53 4.66 -18.44
CA ALA A 121 5.19 3.96 -19.55
C ALA A 121 4.38 4.06 -20.86
N ASP A 122 3.27 4.81 -20.87
CA ASP A 122 2.52 5.11 -22.08
C ASP A 122 3.32 6.04 -23.00
N GLY A 123 3.37 5.71 -24.30
CA GLY A 123 4.08 6.52 -25.29
C GLY A 123 3.28 7.78 -25.65
N GLN A 124 3.97 8.93 -25.76
CA GLN A 124 3.40 10.17 -26.27
C GLN A 124 4.16 10.56 -27.57
N ALA A 125 3.66 10.06 -28.70
CA ALA A 125 4.33 10.25 -29.97
C ALA A 125 4.46 11.74 -30.34
N LYS A 126 5.67 12.17 -30.74
CA LYS A 126 6.00 13.56 -31.12
C LYS A 126 5.66 14.60 -30.05
N ALA A 127 5.54 14.20 -28.79
CA ALA A 127 5.15 15.06 -27.66
C ALA A 127 3.87 15.88 -27.93
N GLN A 128 2.90 15.29 -28.63
CA GLN A 128 1.60 15.92 -28.86
C GLN A 128 0.67 15.74 -27.67
N GLY A 129 -0.21 16.72 -27.43
CA GLY A 129 -1.13 16.72 -26.28
C GLY A 129 -0.57 17.43 -25.07
N ASN A 130 -1.26 17.28 -23.95
CA ASN A 130 -0.89 17.90 -22.69
C ASN A 130 0.27 17.16 -22.00
N VAL A 131 1.06 17.86 -21.18
CA VAL A 131 2.11 17.25 -20.35
C VAL A 131 1.54 16.15 -19.44
N LEU A 132 0.34 16.33 -18.92
CA LEU A 132 -0.39 15.36 -18.10
C LEU A 132 -1.47 14.65 -18.93
N GLU A 133 -1.08 14.03 -20.04
CA GLU A 133 -2.00 13.17 -20.81
C GLU A 133 -2.21 11.85 -20.07
N MET A 134 -3.30 11.76 -19.31
CA MET A 134 -3.61 10.62 -18.43
C MET A 134 -4.79 9.76 -18.93
N GLY A 135 -5.27 9.99 -20.15
CA GLY A 135 -6.48 9.35 -20.69
C GLY A 135 -6.47 7.82 -20.58
N ALA A 136 -5.34 7.17 -20.87
CA ALA A 136 -5.19 5.72 -20.76
C ALA A 136 -5.34 5.25 -19.30
N ALA A 137 -4.64 5.88 -18.37
CA ALA A 137 -4.68 5.54 -16.95
C ALA A 137 -6.08 5.77 -16.34
N VAL A 138 -6.71 6.90 -16.64
CA VAL A 138 -8.07 7.22 -16.19
C VAL A 138 -9.08 6.23 -16.75
N SER A 139 -8.96 5.82 -18.01
CA SER A 139 -9.82 4.80 -18.63
C SER A 139 -9.71 3.44 -17.94
N GLN A 140 -8.51 3.02 -17.55
CA GLN A 140 -8.28 1.78 -16.79
C GLN A 140 -8.94 1.83 -15.41
N LEU A 141 -8.80 2.95 -14.69
CA LEU A 141 -9.44 3.14 -13.40
C LEU A 141 -10.97 3.20 -13.51
N GLN A 142 -11.50 3.82 -14.57
CA GLN A 142 -12.93 3.81 -14.84
C GLN A 142 -13.48 2.39 -15.13
N GLN A 143 -12.72 1.57 -15.86
CA GLN A 143 -13.08 0.16 -16.08
C GLN A 143 -13.10 -0.62 -14.76
N ALA A 144 -12.11 -0.41 -13.89
CA ALA A 144 -12.08 -1.04 -12.57
C ALA A 144 -13.29 -0.64 -11.72
N LEU A 145 -13.67 0.65 -11.73
CA LEU A 145 -14.86 1.14 -11.05
C LEU A 145 -16.14 0.48 -11.61
N ASN A 146 -16.31 0.42 -12.94
CA ASN A 146 -17.46 -0.21 -13.57
C ASN A 146 -17.56 -1.71 -13.22
N GLN A 147 -16.43 -2.42 -13.08
CA GLN A 147 -16.41 -3.82 -12.64
C GLN A 147 -16.87 -3.95 -11.18
N ALA A 148 -16.41 -3.06 -10.30
CA ALA A 148 -16.82 -3.05 -8.90
C ALA A 148 -18.33 -2.75 -8.76
N GLU A 149 -18.86 -1.81 -9.54
CA GLU A 149 -20.30 -1.50 -9.61
C GLU A 149 -21.13 -2.69 -10.09
N ALA A 150 -20.70 -3.38 -11.15
CA ALA A 150 -21.38 -4.55 -11.67
C ALA A 150 -21.43 -5.71 -10.65
N LEU A 151 -20.36 -5.92 -9.89
CA LEU A 151 -20.34 -6.91 -8.80
C LEU A 151 -21.26 -6.49 -7.64
N SER A 152 -21.33 -5.20 -7.32
CA SER A 152 -22.13 -4.68 -6.20
C SER A 152 -23.61 -5.05 -6.32
N GLY A 153 -24.20 -5.01 -7.53
CA GLY A 153 -25.58 -5.44 -7.74
C GLY A 153 -25.84 -6.91 -7.39
N ALA A 154 -24.89 -7.80 -7.67
CA ALA A 154 -24.99 -9.22 -7.29
C ALA A 154 -24.80 -9.43 -5.78
N VAL A 155 -23.90 -8.67 -5.17
CA VAL A 155 -23.63 -8.68 -3.73
C VAL A 155 -24.85 -8.20 -2.94
N GLU A 156 -25.49 -7.13 -3.38
CA GLU A 156 -26.73 -6.58 -2.78
C GLU A 156 -27.87 -7.60 -2.82
N THR A 157 -28.07 -8.25 -3.97
CA THR A 157 -29.08 -9.31 -4.13
C THR A 157 -28.85 -10.47 -3.17
N ALA A 158 -27.59 -10.80 -2.89
CA ALA A 158 -27.18 -11.84 -1.95
C ALA A 158 -27.18 -11.37 -0.48
N ARG A 159 -27.49 -10.11 -0.20
CA ARG A 159 -27.39 -9.47 1.14
C ARG A 159 -25.98 -9.57 1.77
N ALA A 160 -24.95 -9.63 0.92
CA ALA A 160 -23.56 -9.57 1.36
C ALA A 160 -23.09 -8.10 1.44
N GLU A 161 -21.95 -7.85 2.08
CA GLU A 161 -21.43 -6.49 2.25
C GLU A 161 -20.91 -5.90 0.94
N LEU A 162 -21.27 -4.65 0.67
CA LEU A 162 -20.89 -3.92 -0.54
C LEU A 162 -19.49 -3.30 -0.39
N ALA A 163 -18.75 -3.22 -1.51
CA ALA A 163 -17.56 -2.38 -1.58
C ALA A 163 -17.94 -0.89 -1.54
N ASP A 164 -17.06 -0.04 -1.00
CA ASP A 164 -17.28 1.41 -1.00
C ASP A 164 -17.04 2.01 -2.39
N ILE A 165 -18.07 1.94 -3.23
CA ILE A 165 -18.08 2.49 -4.59
C ILE A 165 -17.98 4.01 -4.58
N GLN A 166 -18.53 4.69 -3.57
CA GLN A 166 -18.51 6.15 -3.51
C GLN A 166 -17.10 6.65 -3.25
N ALA A 167 -16.35 6.03 -2.34
CA ALA A 167 -14.95 6.36 -2.11
C ALA A 167 -14.10 6.16 -3.38
N GLN A 168 -14.34 5.08 -4.14
CA GLN A 168 -13.65 4.85 -5.41
C GLN A 168 -13.97 5.94 -6.45
N LYS A 169 -15.24 6.36 -6.56
CA LYS A 169 -15.66 7.46 -7.44
C LYS A 169 -15.01 8.77 -7.07
N MET A 170 -15.01 9.11 -5.79
CA MET A 170 -14.39 10.34 -5.29
C MET A 170 -12.88 10.37 -5.58
N LEU A 171 -12.17 9.29 -5.28
CA LEU A 171 -10.75 9.17 -5.57
C LEU A 171 -10.46 9.37 -7.06
N LEU A 172 -11.21 8.71 -7.95
CA LEU A 172 -11.01 8.83 -9.39
C LEU A 172 -11.35 10.24 -9.90
N GLN A 173 -12.55 10.74 -9.61
CA GLN A 173 -13.10 11.95 -10.24
C GLN A 173 -12.61 13.25 -9.62
N GLN A 174 -12.35 13.27 -8.29
CA GLN A 174 -11.99 14.47 -7.56
C GLN A 174 -10.49 14.60 -7.30
N THR A 175 -9.74 13.51 -7.38
CA THR A 175 -8.32 13.50 -7.05
C THR A 175 -7.45 13.15 -8.25
N LEU A 176 -7.64 11.96 -8.84
CA LEU A 176 -6.74 11.40 -9.85
C LEU A 176 -6.94 11.97 -11.24
N THR A 177 -8.19 12.18 -11.68
CA THR A 177 -8.47 12.75 -13.01
C THR A 177 -7.91 14.16 -13.10
N ASP A 178 -6.99 14.39 -14.06
CA ASP A 178 -6.25 15.63 -14.29
C ASP A 178 -5.42 16.09 -13.07
N LEU A 179 -5.13 15.20 -12.13
CA LEU A 179 -4.47 15.51 -10.85
C LEU A 179 -5.05 16.77 -10.20
N LYS A 180 -6.37 16.80 -10.04
CA LYS A 180 -7.09 17.94 -9.43
C LYS A 180 -6.61 18.25 -8.02
N GLN A 181 -6.04 17.24 -7.34
CA GLN A 181 -5.36 17.38 -6.06
C GLN A 181 -3.94 16.80 -6.13
N SER A 182 -3.13 17.07 -5.11
CA SER A 182 -1.76 16.57 -5.03
C SER A 182 -1.75 15.05 -4.83
N ALA A 183 -1.62 14.30 -5.92
CA ALA A 183 -1.61 12.85 -5.93
C ALA A 183 -0.45 12.29 -6.75
N LEU A 184 -0.15 11.02 -6.56
CA LEU A 184 0.77 10.24 -7.39
C LEU A 184 -0.03 9.22 -8.20
N LEU A 185 0.05 9.28 -9.53
CA LEU A 185 -0.51 8.30 -10.45
C LEU A 185 0.61 7.56 -11.18
N LEU A 186 0.58 6.23 -11.10
CA LEU A 186 1.49 5.34 -11.82
C LEU A 186 0.70 4.55 -12.86
N SER A 187 1.16 4.51 -14.11
CA SER A 187 0.49 3.80 -15.21
C SER A 187 1.50 3.09 -16.11
N ALA A 188 1.11 1.91 -16.60
CA ALA A 188 1.86 1.20 -17.62
C ALA A 188 0.92 0.30 -18.44
N PRO A 189 1.04 0.27 -19.79
CA PRO A 189 0.13 -0.50 -20.65
C PRO A 189 0.31 -2.02 -20.54
N GLU A 190 1.55 -2.50 -20.32
CA GLU A 190 1.85 -3.94 -20.32
C GLU A 190 1.99 -4.56 -18.93
N GLY A 191 2.14 -3.75 -17.89
CA GLY A 191 2.19 -4.24 -16.52
C GLY A 191 3.11 -3.46 -15.60
N MET A 192 2.91 -3.69 -14.29
CA MET A 192 3.69 -3.08 -13.21
C MET A 192 4.15 -4.17 -12.24
N ALA A 193 5.37 -4.07 -11.75
CA ALA A 193 5.91 -4.95 -10.74
C ALA A 193 6.58 -4.15 -9.61
N GLN A 194 6.31 -4.54 -8.37
CA GLN A 194 7.03 -4.07 -7.18
C GLN A 194 7.71 -5.25 -6.53
N THR A 195 9.01 -5.19 -6.35
CA THR A 195 9.81 -6.29 -5.78
C THR A 195 10.89 -5.78 -4.83
N THR A 196 11.13 -6.53 -3.77
CA THR A 196 12.21 -6.28 -2.81
C THR A 196 12.61 -7.60 -2.15
N PRO A 197 13.91 -7.79 -1.81
CA PRO A 197 14.32 -8.97 -1.03
C PRO A 197 13.88 -8.90 0.44
N LYS A 198 13.30 -7.79 0.91
CA LYS A 198 12.85 -7.60 2.29
C LYS A 198 11.34 -7.44 2.35
N SER A 199 10.83 -6.30 2.78
CA SER A 199 9.41 -6.08 3.05
C SER A 199 8.82 -5.01 2.14
N VAL A 200 7.56 -5.19 1.74
CA VAL A 200 6.71 -4.16 1.15
C VAL A 200 5.60 -3.85 2.15
N GLN A 201 5.41 -2.58 2.47
CA GLN A 201 4.31 -2.10 3.29
C GLN A 201 3.39 -1.23 2.43
N LEU A 202 2.09 -1.54 2.46
CA LEU A 202 1.02 -0.70 1.90
C LEU A 202 0.18 -0.19 3.06
N SER A 203 0.03 1.12 3.17
CA SER A 203 -0.72 1.78 4.24
C SER A 203 -1.48 2.96 3.67
N ALA A 204 -2.75 3.10 4.06
CA ALA A 204 -3.60 4.24 3.73
C ALA A 204 -4.32 4.69 5.00
N GLY A 205 -4.53 6.00 5.15
CA GLY A 205 -5.32 6.57 6.26
C GLY A 205 -6.82 6.31 6.12
N GLU A 206 -7.28 6.02 4.89
CA GLU A 206 -8.68 5.72 4.58
C GLU A 206 -8.80 4.32 3.97
N ASN A 207 -8.76 4.19 2.66
CA ASN A 207 -9.09 2.97 1.96
C ASN A 207 -7.91 2.39 1.17
N VAL A 208 -7.73 1.08 1.18
CA VAL A 208 -6.93 0.34 0.21
C VAL A 208 -7.90 -0.37 -0.73
N ILE A 209 -7.92 0.04 -2.00
CA ILE A 209 -8.81 -0.47 -3.03
C ILE A 209 -8.02 -1.33 -4.00
N SER A 210 -8.44 -2.58 -4.20
CA SER A 210 -7.82 -3.50 -5.16
C SER A 210 -8.89 -4.11 -6.04
N THR A 211 -8.79 -3.92 -7.36
CA THR A 211 -9.69 -4.47 -8.35
C THR A 211 -8.89 -5.14 -9.47
N SER A 212 -9.27 -6.35 -9.86
CA SER A 212 -8.65 -7.03 -11.00
C SER A 212 -9.72 -7.54 -11.98
N GLY A 213 -9.42 -7.49 -13.28
CA GLY A 213 -10.32 -7.97 -14.33
C GLY A 213 -10.36 -9.50 -14.49
N LYS A 214 -9.43 -10.22 -13.85
CA LYS A 214 -9.35 -11.69 -13.93
C LYS A 214 -9.16 -12.31 -12.55
N HIS A 215 -7.94 -12.35 -12.04
CA HIS A 215 -7.58 -13.08 -10.83
C HIS A 215 -6.85 -12.16 -9.85
N THR A 216 -7.07 -12.40 -8.57
CA THR A 216 -6.28 -11.83 -7.48
C THR A 216 -5.76 -12.98 -6.64
N ASP A 217 -4.43 -13.19 -6.61
CA ASP A 217 -3.79 -14.31 -5.93
C ASP A 217 -2.95 -13.81 -4.77
N PHE A 218 -3.17 -14.39 -3.59
CA PHE A 218 -2.35 -14.17 -2.40
C PHE A 218 -1.68 -15.47 -2.00
N SER A 219 -0.36 -15.50 -2.01
CA SER A 219 0.43 -16.68 -1.62
C SER A 219 1.43 -16.32 -0.54
N ALA A 220 1.42 -17.02 0.58
CA ALA A 220 2.36 -16.82 1.68
C ALA A 220 2.93 -18.16 2.13
N LEU A 221 4.26 -18.27 2.17
CA LEU A 221 4.94 -19.51 2.58
C LEU A 221 4.65 -19.90 4.04
N LYS A 222 4.43 -18.93 4.92
CA LYS A 222 4.24 -19.15 6.36
C LYS A 222 2.82 -18.85 6.82
N ARG A 223 2.38 -17.60 6.72
CA ARG A 223 1.13 -17.13 7.30
C ARG A 223 0.46 -16.09 6.41
N PHE A 224 -0.82 -16.23 6.24
CA PHE A 224 -1.71 -15.20 5.72
C PHE A 224 -2.73 -14.88 6.82
N THR A 225 -2.82 -13.62 7.25
CA THR A 225 -3.71 -13.16 8.32
C THR A 225 -4.59 -12.05 7.79
N VAL A 226 -5.89 -12.14 8.05
CA VAL A 226 -6.87 -11.10 7.77
C VAL A 226 -7.56 -10.76 9.10
N ALA A 227 -7.61 -9.48 9.45
CA ALA A 227 -8.32 -8.98 10.61
C ALA A 227 -9.08 -7.70 10.21
N ALA A 228 -10.31 -7.56 10.69
CA ALA A 228 -11.14 -6.38 10.51
C ALA A 228 -11.79 -6.01 11.84
N GLY A 229 -11.91 -4.70 12.12
CA GLY A 229 -12.54 -4.22 13.34
C GLY A 229 -14.04 -4.49 13.41
N GLU A 230 -14.70 -4.46 12.27
CA GLU A 230 -16.15 -4.61 12.21
C GLU A 230 -16.57 -5.90 11.54
N ARG A 231 -16.16 -6.12 10.29
CA ARG A 231 -16.69 -7.23 9.49
C ARG A 231 -15.73 -7.72 8.43
N ILE A 232 -15.78 -9.02 8.15
CA ILE A 232 -15.19 -9.66 6.97
C ILE A 232 -16.34 -10.27 6.17
N SER A 233 -16.50 -9.88 4.90
CA SER A 233 -17.49 -10.44 3.98
C SER A 233 -16.78 -11.12 2.82
N LEU A 234 -17.16 -12.38 2.55
CA LEU A 234 -16.66 -13.18 1.42
C LEU A 234 -17.84 -13.59 0.55
N PHE A 235 -17.84 -13.16 -0.70
CA PHE A 235 -18.89 -13.44 -1.65
C PHE A 235 -18.33 -14.05 -2.95
N ALA A 236 -18.97 -15.10 -3.45
CA ALA A 236 -18.67 -15.72 -4.74
C ALA A 236 -19.96 -15.96 -5.52
N GLN A 237 -20.14 -15.27 -6.65
CA GLN A 237 -21.38 -15.30 -7.41
C GLN A 237 -21.66 -16.66 -8.10
N LYS A 238 -20.65 -17.37 -8.61
CA LYS A 238 -20.89 -18.53 -9.49
C LYS A 238 -20.35 -19.85 -8.98
N LEU A 239 -19.09 -19.90 -8.54
CA LEU A 239 -18.40 -21.17 -8.28
C LEU A 239 -18.23 -21.48 -6.78
N GLY A 240 -18.75 -20.62 -5.92
CA GLY A 240 -18.77 -20.82 -4.47
C GLY A 240 -17.43 -20.58 -3.78
N ILE A 241 -17.39 -20.89 -2.49
CA ILE A 241 -16.26 -20.70 -1.58
C ILE A 241 -15.78 -22.06 -1.12
N LYS A 242 -14.47 -22.31 -1.13
CA LYS A 242 -13.85 -23.55 -0.68
C LYS A 242 -12.87 -23.24 0.45
N ILE A 243 -13.02 -23.92 1.58
CA ILE A 243 -12.15 -23.77 2.75
C ILE A 243 -11.57 -25.16 3.07
N PHE A 244 -10.25 -25.33 2.94
CA PHE A 244 -9.57 -26.59 3.15
C PHE A 244 -8.38 -26.42 4.11
N ALA A 245 -8.22 -27.36 5.03
CA ALA A 245 -7.00 -27.56 5.79
C ALA A 245 -6.46 -28.96 5.51
N SER A 246 -5.24 -29.10 4.97
CA SER A 246 -4.66 -30.39 4.59
C SER A 246 -4.30 -31.25 5.80
N LYS A 247 -3.71 -30.68 6.84
CA LYS A 247 -3.23 -31.43 8.03
C LYS A 247 -3.71 -30.85 9.36
N GLY A 248 -4.07 -29.60 9.41
CA GLY A 248 -4.57 -28.96 10.62
C GLY A 248 -6.09 -29.00 10.72
N LYS A 249 -6.64 -28.54 11.85
CA LYS A 249 -8.08 -28.40 12.03
C LYS A 249 -8.59 -27.12 11.34
N VAL A 250 -9.88 -27.11 10.99
CA VAL A 250 -10.64 -25.91 10.67
C VAL A 250 -11.45 -25.54 11.89
N GLU A 251 -11.29 -24.33 12.41
CA GLU A 251 -12.06 -23.81 13.53
C GLU A 251 -12.95 -22.67 13.06
N ILE A 252 -14.24 -22.75 13.33
CA ILE A 252 -15.22 -21.70 13.04
C ILE A 252 -15.98 -21.43 14.33
N GLN A 253 -15.95 -20.20 14.84
CA GLN A 253 -16.47 -19.84 16.14
C GLN A 253 -17.20 -18.50 16.08
N ALA A 254 -18.39 -18.41 16.67
CA ALA A 254 -19.05 -17.18 17.03
C ALA A 254 -19.01 -17.07 18.57
N GLN A 255 -18.15 -16.20 19.10
CA GLN A 255 -17.86 -16.17 20.54
C GLN A 255 -18.87 -15.39 21.35
N GLY A 256 -19.55 -14.41 20.77
CA GLY A 256 -20.50 -13.53 21.45
C GLY A 256 -21.92 -13.57 20.91
N ASP A 257 -22.16 -14.30 19.82
CA ASP A 257 -23.47 -14.31 19.16
C ASP A 257 -23.75 -15.66 18.48
N GLU A 258 -24.83 -15.77 17.73
CA GLU A 258 -25.26 -16.99 17.05
C GLU A 258 -24.40 -17.32 15.82
N MET A 259 -24.38 -18.58 15.46
CA MET A 259 -23.85 -19.10 14.19
C MET A 259 -24.96 -19.73 13.38
N THR A 260 -25.17 -19.25 12.15
CA THR A 260 -26.19 -19.76 11.24
C THR A 260 -25.53 -20.45 10.04
N LEU A 261 -26.00 -21.65 9.70
CA LEU A 261 -25.60 -22.42 8.52
C LEU A 261 -26.85 -22.78 7.72
N ASP A 262 -27.06 -22.08 6.59
CA ASP A 262 -28.24 -22.26 5.74
C ASP A 262 -27.86 -22.73 4.35
N ALA A 263 -28.65 -23.61 3.77
CA ALA A 263 -28.51 -24.04 2.39
C ALA A 263 -29.91 -24.21 1.75
N LEU A 264 -30.06 -23.80 0.50
CA LEU A 264 -31.27 -24.05 -0.29
C LEU A 264 -31.50 -25.55 -0.53
N LYS A 265 -30.41 -26.32 -0.63
CA LYS A 265 -30.44 -27.76 -0.87
C LYS A 265 -29.90 -28.50 0.37
N ASP A 266 -29.13 -29.53 0.18
CA ASP A 266 -28.66 -30.42 1.23
C ASP A 266 -27.53 -29.79 2.07
N ILE A 267 -27.57 -30.00 3.38
CA ILE A 267 -26.42 -29.85 4.27
C ILE A 267 -25.95 -31.26 4.67
N ARG A 268 -24.66 -31.57 4.45
CA ARG A 268 -24.05 -32.83 4.86
C ARG A 268 -22.96 -32.59 5.89
N ILE A 269 -23.11 -33.20 7.05
CA ILE A 269 -22.12 -33.17 8.13
C ILE A 269 -21.71 -34.62 8.39
N SER A 270 -20.42 -34.96 8.26
CA SER A 270 -19.92 -36.34 8.43
C SER A 270 -18.53 -36.34 9.02
N SER A 271 -18.23 -37.41 9.79
CA SER A 271 -16.89 -37.74 10.27
C SER A 271 -16.54 -39.13 9.80
N SER A 272 -15.44 -39.31 9.07
CA SER A 272 -15.08 -40.59 8.44
C SER A 272 -14.50 -41.60 9.42
N GLU A 273 -13.72 -41.14 10.42
CA GLU A 273 -12.98 -42.03 11.33
C GLU A 273 -13.28 -41.72 12.79
N GLY A 274 -13.87 -40.61 13.09
CA GLY A 274 -14.20 -40.18 14.45
C GLY A 274 -15.70 -40.18 14.70
N ARG A 275 -16.12 -39.41 15.67
CA ARG A 275 -17.50 -39.20 16.05
C ARG A 275 -17.97 -37.80 15.77
N LEU A 276 -19.25 -37.63 15.49
CA LEU A 276 -19.95 -36.35 15.49
C LEU A 276 -20.56 -36.12 16.88
N VAL A 277 -20.22 -35.03 17.53
CA VAL A 277 -20.78 -34.61 18.80
C VAL A 277 -21.59 -33.33 18.57
N ILE A 278 -22.88 -33.36 18.90
CA ILE A 278 -23.78 -32.23 18.90
C ILE A 278 -24.25 -32.02 20.33
N SER A 279 -23.97 -30.86 20.91
CA SER A 279 -24.35 -30.55 22.28
C SER A 279 -24.84 -29.12 22.39
N ALA A 280 -25.86 -28.88 23.23
CA ALA A 280 -26.38 -27.56 23.54
C ALA A 280 -26.63 -27.47 25.05
N LYS A 281 -26.52 -26.27 25.62
CA LYS A 281 -26.78 -26.04 27.04
C LYS A 281 -28.25 -26.17 27.37
N GLN A 282 -29.14 -25.70 26.49
CA GLN A 282 -30.60 -25.69 26.75
C GLN A 282 -31.28 -26.87 26.09
N GLU A 283 -31.28 -26.92 24.75
CA GLU A 283 -31.98 -27.99 24.05
C GLU A 283 -31.39 -28.24 22.64
N ILE A 284 -31.61 -29.45 22.15
CA ILE A 284 -31.33 -29.85 20.74
C ILE A 284 -32.67 -30.23 20.13
N ILE A 285 -33.03 -29.64 18.99
CA ILE A 285 -34.23 -29.96 18.23
C ILE A 285 -33.82 -30.46 16.83
N LEU A 286 -34.27 -31.64 16.47
CA LEU A 286 -34.18 -32.19 15.12
C LEU A 286 -35.61 -32.31 14.58
N THR A 287 -35.99 -31.55 13.57
CA THR A 287 -37.36 -31.49 13.07
C THR A 287 -37.47 -31.59 11.57
N SER A 288 -38.52 -32.20 11.07
CA SER A 288 -38.91 -32.26 9.66
C SER A 288 -40.38 -32.60 9.51
N GLY A 289 -41.14 -31.84 8.69
CA GLY A 289 -42.58 -32.14 8.42
C GLY A 289 -43.48 -32.26 9.61
N GLY A 290 -43.17 -31.55 10.73
CA GLY A 290 -43.91 -31.56 11.98
C GLY A 290 -43.51 -32.69 12.94
N GLY A 291 -42.73 -33.69 12.50
CA GLY A 291 -42.12 -34.67 13.40
C GLY A 291 -40.81 -34.11 13.97
N TYR A 292 -40.50 -34.47 15.24
CA TYR A 292 -39.28 -33.98 15.91
C TYR A 292 -38.69 -34.93 16.91
N ILE A 293 -37.40 -34.77 17.19
CA ILE A 293 -36.69 -35.25 18.36
C ILE A 293 -36.20 -34.05 19.15
N ARG A 294 -36.59 -33.93 20.38
CA ARG A 294 -36.18 -32.88 21.30
C ARG A 294 -35.41 -33.49 22.48
N ILE A 295 -34.26 -32.93 22.78
CA ILE A 295 -33.41 -33.34 23.91
C ILE A 295 -33.25 -32.11 24.79
N ALA A 296 -33.89 -32.13 25.96
CA ALA A 296 -33.83 -31.03 26.92
C ALA A 296 -34.14 -31.55 28.34
N ASP A 297 -33.61 -30.92 29.39
CA ASP A 297 -33.91 -31.19 30.81
C ASP A 297 -33.78 -32.68 31.21
N GLY A 298 -32.86 -33.42 30.61
CA GLY A 298 -32.67 -34.83 30.82
C GLY A 298 -33.70 -35.73 30.16
N ILE A 299 -34.56 -35.19 29.31
CA ILE A 299 -35.61 -35.89 28.58
C ILE A 299 -35.29 -35.98 27.09
N VAL A 300 -35.55 -37.13 26.52
CA VAL A 300 -35.56 -37.33 25.05
C VAL A 300 -37.01 -37.54 24.64
N GLU A 301 -37.58 -36.56 23.93
CA GLU A 301 -38.95 -36.60 23.43
C GLU A 301 -38.93 -36.89 21.94
N CYS A 302 -39.70 -37.89 21.50
CA CYS A 302 -39.90 -38.21 20.08
C CYS A 302 -41.40 -38.09 19.79
N ALA A 303 -41.78 -37.17 18.87
CA ALA A 303 -43.18 -36.97 18.55
C ALA A 303 -43.36 -36.77 17.02
N ALA A 304 -44.56 -37.14 16.54
CA ALA A 304 -44.93 -36.97 15.14
C ALA A 304 -46.46 -36.79 15.04
N PRO A 305 -46.97 -36.03 14.06
CA PRO A 305 -48.42 -35.80 13.90
C PRO A 305 -49.19 -37.05 13.44
N ASP A 306 -48.51 -38.01 12.78
CA ASP A 306 -49.15 -39.22 12.27
C ASP A 306 -48.70 -40.49 13.08
N LYS A 307 -47.44 -40.91 12.90
CA LYS A 307 -46.95 -42.14 13.53
C LYS A 307 -45.47 -42.14 13.78
N ILE A 308 -45.01 -42.87 14.79
CA ILE A 308 -43.62 -43.16 15.06
C ILE A 308 -43.38 -44.65 14.73
N ILE A 309 -42.44 -44.92 13.82
CA ILE A 309 -42.08 -46.30 13.45
C ILE A 309 -40.70 -46.59 14.01
N GLN A 310 -40.62 -47.63 14.85
CA GLN A 310 -39.35 -48.13 15.39
C GLN A 310 -39.11 -49.54 14.89
N ARG A 311 -37.90 -49.81 14.31
CA ARG A 311 -37.50 -51.14 13.81
C ARG A 311 -36.21 -51.53 14.50
N ALA A 312 -36.21 -52.60 15.27
CA ALA A 312 -35.06 -53.17 15.95
C ALA A 312 -35.20 -54.70 16.03
N ALA A 313 -34.07 -55.42 15.98
CA ALA A 313 -34.07 -56.86 16.24
C ALA A 313 -34.41 -57.19 17.72
N VAL A 314 -34.00 -56.33 18.63
CA VAL A 314 -34.27 -56.43 20.08
C VAL A 314 -34.57 -55.03 20.61
N TRP A 315 -35.60 -54.95 21.47
CA TRP A 315 -35.95 -53.77 22.25
C TRP A 315 -35.71 -54.03 23.73
N GLN A 316 -34.83 -53.20 24.38
CA GLN A 316 -34.49 -53.33 25.81
C GLN A 316 -34.64 -52.00 26.51
N LYS A 317 -35.11 -52.02 27.77
CA LYS A 317 -35.18 -50.87 28.63
C LYS A 317 -34.32 -51.10 29.89
N PHE A 318 -33.39 -50.17 30.13
CA PHE A 318 -32.50 -50.18 31.30
C PHE A 318 -32.82 -49.03 32.24
N GLY A 319 -32.17 -48.99 33.42
CA GLY A 319 -32.21 -47.87 34.33
C GLY A 319 -31.62 -46.58 33.74
N GLY A 320 -31.95 -45.43 34.33
CA GLY A 320 -31.46 -44.14 33.85
C GLY A 320 -29.93 -44.02 33.89
N GLN A 321 -29.36 -43.41 32.84
CA GLN A 321 -27.95 -43.10 32.75
C GLN A 321 -27.81 -41.69 32.11
N SER A 322 -26.79 -40.94 32.51
CA SER A 322 -26.51 -39.62 31.96
C SER A 322 -25.09 -39.55 31.32
N LEU A 323 -24.93 -38.73 30.31
CA LEU A 323 -23.66 -38.38 29.71
C LEU A 323 -23.52 -36.88 29.67
N SER A 324 -22.44 -36.35 30.24
CA SER A 324 -22.13 -34.91 30.17
C SER A 324 -20.99 -34.62 29.20
N GLN A 325 -21.11 -33.55 28.45
CA GLN A 325 -20.07 -33.01 27.60
C GLN A 325 -19.63 -31.65 28.12
N ALA A 326 -18.31 -31.46 28.31
CA ALA A 326 -17.80 -30.14 28.68
C ALA A 326 -18.02 -29.17 27.50
N MET A 327 -18.59 -28.02 27.81
CA MET A 327 -18.79 -26.95 26.84
C MET A 327 -17.67 -25.92 26.97
N GLN A 328 -17.24 -25.35 25.83
CA GLN A 328 -16.24 -24.29 25.81
C GLN A 328 -16.88 -23.00 26.28
N SER A 329 -16.21 -22.29 27.22
CA SER A 329 -16.56 -20.95 27.63
C SER A 329 -15.66 -19.95 26.93
N TRP A 330 -16.20 -18.80 26.63
CA TRP A 330 -15.49 -17.70 25.97
C TRP A 330 -15.49 -16.49 26.91
N GLU A 331 -14.32 -15.85 27.03
CA GLU A 331 -14.24 -14.52 27.64
C GLU A 331 -14.42 -13.48 26.52
N SER A 332 -15.22 -12.45 26.77
CA SER A 332 -15.34 -11.31 25.87
C SER A 332 -14.00 -10.54 25.89
N SER A 333 -13.36 -10.39 24.75
CA SER A 333 -12.20 -9.52 24.63
C SER A 333 -12.67 -8.12 24.27
N GLU A 334 -12.36 -7.14 25.10
CA GLU A 334 -12.50 -5.73 24.78
C GLU A 334 -11.21 -5.25 24.06
N PHE A 335 -11.35 -4.29 23.15
CA PHE A 335 -10.18 -3.66 22.56
C PHE A 335 -9.61 -2.66 23.56
N GLU A 336 -8.41 -2.93 24.07
CA GLU A 336 -7.69 -2.01 24.91
C GLU A 336 -6.67 -1.23 24.10
N MET A 337 -6.71 0.08 24.15
CA MET A 337 -5.71 0.97 23.60
C MET A 337 -5.17 1.89 24.69
N GLY A 338 -3.85 1.93 24.87
CA GLY A 338 -3.18 2.82 25.81
C GLY A 338 -2.20 3.71 25.08
N PRO A 339 -2.35 5.05 25.14
CA PRO A 339 -1.39 5.96 24.53
C PRO A 339 -0.05 5.88 25.31
N GLU A 340 1.06 5.88 24.57
CA GLU A 340 2.40 5.94 25.10
C GLU A 340 3.14 7.13 24.50
N VAL A 341 3.69 8.00 25.32
CA VAL A 341 4.41 9.20 24.89
C VAL A 341 5.88 9.03 25.21
N LEU A 342 6.72 9.11 24.17
CA LEU A 342 8.16 8.98 24.25
C LEU A 342 8.84 10.27 23.76
N TRP A 343 9.98 10.61 24.33
CA TRP A 343 10.82 11.69 23.79
C TRP A 343 11.34 11.33 22.40
N PRO A 344 11.21 12.21 21.40
CA PRO A 344 11.81 11.99 20.09
C PRO A 344 13.31 11.86 20.23
N TYR A 345 13.91 10.90 19.54
CA TYR A 345 15.34 10.56 19.50
C TYR A 345 15.90 9.72 20.67
N SER A 346 15.36 9.80 21.88
CA SER A 346 15.85 9.02 23.02
C SER A 346 14.97 7.81 23.36
N GLU A 347 13.74 7.77 22.82
CA GLU A 347 12.73 6.75 23.12
C GLU A 347 12.47 6.57 24.64
N THR A 348 12.84 7.57 25.45
CA THR A 348 12.58 7.54 26.89
C THR A 348 11.15 7.98 27.19
N PRO A 349 10.44 7.33 28.15
CA PRO A 349 9.10 7.70 28.52
C PRO A 349 8.96 9.13 29.03
N VAL A 350 7.91 9.84 28.59
CA VAL A 350 7.57 11.18 29.06
C VAL A 350 6.58 11.06 30.21
N ALA A 351 7.05 11.22 31.44
CA ALA A 351 6.24 11.13 32.65
C ALA A 351 5.56 12.46 32.98
N GLY A 352 4.32 12.40 33.47
CA GLY A 352 3.59 13.58 33.97
C GLY A 352 3.15 14.57 32.86
N GLN A 353 3.18 14.20 31.61
CA GLN A 353 2.76 15.06 30.50
C GLN A 353 1.23 15.05 30.36
N LYS A 354 0.65 16.24 30.24
CA LYS A 354 -0.77 16.41 29.93
C LYS A 354 -1.02 16.13 28.46
N ILE A 355 -1.89 15.19 28.14
CA ILE A 355 -2.28 14.83 26.79
C ILE A 355 -3.79 14.93 26.62
N SER A 356 -4.27 15.28 25.44
CA SER A 356 -5.66 15.16 25.06
C SER A 356 -5.81 14.07 24.02
N LEU A 357 -6.73 13.13 24.28
CA LEU A 357 -7.13 12.09 23.34
C LEU A 357 -8.42 12.51 22.65
N THR A 358 -8.41 12.58 21.34
CA THR A 358 -9.62 12.79 20.55
C THR A 358 -10.05 11.44 19.96
N HIS A 359 -11.23 10.98 20.34
CA HIS A 359 -11.85 9.77 19.82
C HIS A 359 -12.44 10.00 18.42
N SER A 360 -12.68 8.93 17.69
CA SER A 360 -13.27 8.97 16.35
C SER A 360 -14.68 9.58 16.30
N ASP A 361 -15.40 9.61 17.42
CA ASP A 361 -16.70 10.27 17.59
C ASP A 361 -16.60 11.77 17.90
N GLY A 362 -15.36 12.31 17.97
CA GLY A 362 -15.09 13.70 18.30
C GLY A 362 -15.04 14.02 19.79
N THR A 363 -15.23 13.04 20.68
CA THR A 363 -15.07 13.27 22.13
C THR A 363 -13.59 13.47 22.48
N VAL A 364 -13.32 14.40 23.40
CA VAL A 364 -11.96 14.73 23.84
C VAL A 364 -11.83 14.39 25.31
N GLN A 365 -10.83 13.59 25.65
CA GLN A 365 -10.48 13.22 27.03
C GLN A 365 -9.10 13.74 27.38
N GLU A 366 -8.94 14.40 28.52
CA GLU A 366 -7.66 14.84 29.05
C GLU A 366 -7.09 13.81 30.02
N LEU A 367 -5.85 13.44 29.85
CA LEU A 367 -5.14 12.45 30.66
C LEU A 367 -3.73 12.96 30.98
N MET A 368 -3.13 12.39 32.03
CA MET A 368 -1.72 12.58 32.34
C MET A 368 -0.94 11.27 32.13
N THR A 369 0.25 11.35 31.57
CA THR A 369 1.11 10.18 31.42
C THR A 369 1.68 9.75 32.77
N SER A 370 1.73 8.45 33.00
CA SER A 370 2.38 7.82 34.15
C SER A 370 3.90 7.95 34.10
N ALA A 371 4.57 7.49 35.13
CA ALA A 371 6.05 7.42 35.16
C ALA A 371 6.66 6.60 34.01
N SER A 372 5.89 5.70 33.39
CA SER A 372 6.28 4.94 32.20
C SER A 372 5.84 5.57 30.88
N GLY A 373 5.43 6.84 30.87
CA GLY A 373 4.97 7.55 29.66
C GLY A 373 3.60 7.12 29.15
N ARG A 374 2.87 6.26 29.89
CA ARG A 374 1.60 5.69 29.45
C ARG A 374 0.43 6.45 30.03
N GLY A 375 -0.55 6.78 29.21
CA GLY A 375 -1.87 7.22 29.61
C GLY A 375 -2.73 6.04 30.08
N GLU A 376 -3.88 6.35 30.66
CA GLU A 376 -4.86 5.35 31.07
C GLU A 376 -5.36 4.56 29.84
N LYS A 377 -5.53 3.25 30.02
CA LYS A 377 -6.06 2.37 28.97
C LYS A 377 -7.49 2.75 28.64
N GLN A 378 -7.79 2.85 27.37
CA GLN A 378 -9.11 3.09 26.83
C GLN A 378 -9.70 1.76 26.36
N ASN A 379 -10.87 1.41 26.89
CA ASN A 379 -11.63 0.25 26.43
C ASN A 379 -12.53 0.70 25.29
N LEU A 380 -12.33 0.15 24.11
CA LEU A 380 -13.07 0.48 22.91
C LEU A 380 -13.95 -0.71 22.51
N VAL A 381 -15.18 -0.43 22.11
CA VAL A 381 -16.11 -1.46 21.60
C VAL A 381 -15.70 -1.92 20.20
N ALA A 382 -14.96 -1.08 19.46
CA ALA A 382 -14.40 -1.39 18.15
C ALA A 382 -13.00 -0.74 18.01
N PRO A 383 -12.13 -1.23 17.12
CA PRO A 383 -10.88 -0.55 16.81
C PRO A 383 -11.17 0.87 16.30
N ALA A 384 -10.71 1.86 17.02
CA ALA A 384 -10.87 3.27 16.66
C ALA A 384 -9.49 3.95 16.58
N SER A 385 -9.37 4.97 15.74
CA SER A 385 -8.20 5.82 15.74
C SER A 385 -8.31 6.83 16.90
N LEU A 386 -7.23 6.98 17.66
CA LEU A 386 -7.08 8.03 18.66
C LEU A 386 -6.08 9.05 18.17
N GLN A 387 -6.46 10.32 18.16
CA GLN A 387 -5.52 11.41 17.93
C GLN A 387 -5.00 11.91 19.28
N ILE A 388 -3.68 11.90 19.45
CA ILE A 388 -3.01 12.33 20.66
C ILE A 388 -2.44 13.73 20.41
N ASN A 389 -2.83 14.72 21.23
CA ASN A 389 -2.24 16.04 21.21
C ASN A 389 -1.54 16.30 22.55
N LEU A 390 -0.31 16.79 22.50
CA LEU A 390 0.39 17.30 23.68
C LEU A 390 -0.17 18.67 24.04
N LYS A 391 -0.39 18.90 25.33
CA LYS A 391 -0.75 20.23 25.84
C LYS A 391 0.45 20.83 26.56
N ASP A 392 0.77 22.08 26.24
CA ASP A 392 1.74 22.84 27.00
C ASP A 392 1.20 23.09 28.42
N GLU A 393 2.08 23.10 29.42
CA GLU A 393 1.75 23.56 30.76
C GLU A 393 1.53 25.08 30.70
N ASP A 394 0.35 25.54 31.06
CA ASP A 394 0.05 26.97 31.33
C ASP A 394 0.72 27.41 32.62
#